data_01b51eb3db4086f4d04c7e6bd55a3ba7
#
_entry.id   01b51eb3db4086f4d04c7e6bd55a3ba7
#
_cell.length_a   1.000
_cell.length_b   1.000
_cell.length_c   1.000
_cell.angle_alpha   90.00
_cell.angle_beta   90.00
_cell.angle_gamma   90.00
#
_symmetry.space_group_name_H-M   'P 1'
#
loop_
_entity.id
_entity.type
_entity.pdbx_description
1 polymer ?
#
loop_
_entity_poly.entity_id
_entity_poly.type
_entity_poly.pdbx_seq_one_letter_code
_entity_poly.pdbx_strand_id
1 'polypeptide(L)'
;MTDDAWQGMLFGATSSESNIAEDGPVDELRVCALNVNSPNPSRAQRIVDWLLATKSNTLVLTEMQPSEGGRHMLAALQAEGFTTTCPPGWKDARYCAVVATRGVEATPVQPAGFDPRVAAVDLTTDGTTVRLVGLYGPTNGMTAESSQRRREFQGRFLGYLAEINNSALCVMGDLNIVEPNHRPHLPAFEDHDYAFYTRLLGLGLRDAYRELNPTGADHSWINPRFGSQRLDHSLVSDGAGDINACAYDHTTRSDDLSDHAALLTTIGLRPDRVATNGAPSQ
;
A
#
# COMPACT_ATOMS: atom_id res chain seq x y z
N MET A 1 -64.41 -35.74 4.47
CA MET A 1 -65.05 -34.80 3.56
C MET A 1 -64.30 -33.53 3.65
N THR A 2 -63.47 -33.45 2.78
CA THR A 2 -63.12 -32.71 1.55
C THR A 2 -62.31 -31.51 1.93
N ASP A 3 -61.02 -31.53 1.74
CA ASP A 3 -60.25 -31.35 0.48
C ASP A 3 -60.37 -29.94 -0.14
N ASP A 4 -59.19 -29.45 -0.46
CA ASP A 4 -58.84 -28.48 -1.48
C ASP A 4 -59.05 -26.97 -1.19
N ALA A 5 -57.92 -26.29 -1.04
CA ALA A 5 -57.50 -25.25 -1.96
C ALA A 5 -56.31 -24.43 -1.44
N TRP A 6 -55.11 -24.81 -1.79
CA TRP A 6 -53.99 -23.90 -1.88
C TRP A 6 -53.34 -24.01 -3.24
N GLN A 7 -53.90 -23.27 -4.17
CA GLN A 7 -53.24 -23.00 -5.46
C GLN A 7 -52.71 -21.55 -5.47
N GLY A 8 -51.43 -21.44 -5.65
CA GLY A 8 -50.83 -20.47 -6.56
C GLY A 8 -50.68 -19.04 -6.06
N MET A 9 -49.55 -18.72 -5.48
CA MET A 9 -48.90 -17.42 -5.75
C MET A 9 -47.47 -17.63 -6.16
N LEU A 10 -47.22 -17.59 -7.47
CA LEU A 10 -45.95 -17.42 -8.08
C LEU A 10 -45.44 -16.01 -7.73
N PHE A 11 -44.54 -15.88 -6.80
CA PHE A 11 -43.72 -14.68 -6.69
C PHE A 11 -42.57 -14.81 -7.68
N GLY A 12 -42.66 -14.01 -8.73
CA GLY A 12 -41.55 -13.78 -9.64
C GLY A 12 -40.34 -13.27 -8.85
N ALA A 13 -39.29 -14.06 -8.85
CA ALA A 13 -37.98 -13.61 -8.48
C ALA A 13 -37.51 -12.63 -9.56
N THR A 14 -37.64 -11.33 -9.28
CA THR A 14 -36.87 -10.33 -9.98
C THR A 14 -35.45 -10.49 -9.52
N SER A 15 -34.61 -11.11 -10.34
CA SER A 15 -33.18 -11.02 -10.27
C SER A 15 -32.82 -9.54 -10.31
N SER A 16 -32.46 -8.95 -9.17
CA SER A 16 -31.73 -7.72 -9.15
C SER A 16 -30.34 -8.02 -9.74
N GLU A 17 -30.20 -7.81 -11.04
CA GLU A 17 -28.89 -7.64 -11.65
C GLU A 17 -28.24 -6.49 -10.89
N SER A 18 -27.27 -6.82 -10.05
CA SER A 18 -26.34 -5.85 -9.52
C SER A 18 -25.64 -5.25 -10.74
N ASN A 19 -25.99 -4.02 -11.07
CA ASN A 19 -25.19 -3.18 -11.95
C ASN A 19 -23.81 -3.02 -11.31
N ILE A 20 -22.91 -3.96 -11.60
CA ILE A 20 -21.49 -3.69 -11.53
C ILE A 20 -21.30 -2.71 -12.68
N ALA A 21 -21.24 -1.42 -12.35
CA ALA A 21 -20.77 -0.41 -13.29
C ALA A 21 -19.42 -0.94 -13.78
N GLU A 22 -19.29 -1.19 -15.08
CA GLU A 22 -18.00 -1.39 -15.72
C GLU A 22 -17.25 -0.09 -15.47
N ASP A 23 -16.39 -0.07 -14.45
CA ASP A 23 -15.48 1.03 -14.24
C ASP A 23 -14.64 1.14 -15.52
N GLY A 24 -14.78 2.27 -16.20
CA GLY A 24 -13.96 2.58 -17.37
C GLY A 24 -12.46 2.55 -16.99
N PRO A 25 -11.58 2.75 -17.98
CA PRO A 25 -10.15 2.71 -17.77
C PRO A 25 -9.74 3.55 -16.56
N VAL A 26 -8.89 2.98 -15.71
CA VAL A 26 -8.41 3.66 -14.49
C VAL A 26 -7.27 4.59 -14.89
N ASP A 27 -7.55 5.88 -14.99
CA ASP A 27 -6.56 6.91 -15.31
C ASP A 27 -5.66 7.28 -14.12
N GLU A 28 -6.06 6.86 -12.91
CA GLU A 28 -5.36 7.21 -11.68
C GLU A 28 -5.28 6.02 -10.71
N LEU A 29 -4.10 5.82 -10.12
CA LEU A 29 -3.95 5.00 -8.93
C LEU A 29 -4.19 5.88 -7.69
N ARG A 30 -5.25 5.61 -6.97
CA ARG A 30 -5.54 6.19 -5.65
C ARG A 30 -5.13 5.19 -4.59
N VAL A 31 -3.96 5.41 -4.03
CA VAL A 31 -3.33 4.49 -3.08
C VAL A 31 -3.53 4.99 -1.65
N CYS A 32 -4.01 4.12 -0.78
CA CYS A 32 -3.97 4.32 0.66
C CYS A 32 -2.94 3.37 1.27
N ALA A 33 -1.86 3.91 1.83
CA ALA A 33 -0.91 3.16 2.65
C ALA A 33 -1.23 3.37 4.13
N LEU A 34 -1.45 2.28 4.88
CA LEU A 34 -1.78 2.31 6.29
C LEU A 34 -1.12 1.17 7.05
N ASN A 35 -0.36 1.51 8.10
CA ASN A 35 -0.04 0.56 9.15
C ASN A 35 -1.29 0.32 9.99
N VAL A 36 -1.82 -0.93 9.98
CA VAL A 36 -3.09 -1.28 10.65
C VAL A 36 -2.91 -1.69 12.10
N ASN A 37 -1.67 -1.72 12.61
CA ASN A 37 -1.32 -2.03 14.00
C ASN A 37 -2.02 -3.30 14.50
N SER A 38 -1.96 -4.39 13.73
CA SER A 38 -2.46 -5.72 14.13
C SER A 38 -3.86 -5.70 14.77
N PRO A 39 -4.92 -5.37 14.01
CA PRO A 39 -6.24 -5.11 14.59
C PRO A 39 -6.89 -6.37 15.16
N ASN A 40 -7.69 -6.22 16.23
CA ASN A 40 -8.69 -7.18 16.63
C ASN A 40 -9.92 -7.09 15.67
N PRO A 41 -10.86 -8.07 15.69
CA PRO A 41 -11.98 -8.09 14.74
C PRO A 41 -12.85 -6.83 14.72
N SER A 42 -13.15 -6.27 15.90
CA SER A 42 -13.98 -5.06 16.01
C SER A 42 -13.28 -3.83 15.39
N ARG A 43 -11.98 -3.65 15.65
CA ARG A 43 -11.21 -2.56 15.05
C ARG A 43 -10.97 -2.81 13.56
N ALA A 44 -10.80 -4.08 13.15
CA ALA A 44 -10.65 -4.47 11.76
C ALA A 44 -11.83 -4.01 10.90
N GLN A 45 -13.08 -4.20 11.37
CA GLN A 45 -14.27 -3.72 10.63
C GLN A 45 -14.27 -2.19 10.50
N ARG A 46 -13.99 -1.46 11.57
CA ARG A 46 -13.93 0.00 11.53
C ARG A 46 -12.85 0.52 10.58
N ILE A 47 -11.70 -0.16 10.50
CA ILE A 47 -10.64 0.17 9.54
C ILE A 47 -11.14 -0.08 8.12
N VAL A 48 -11.81 -1.21 7.85
CA VAL A 48 -12.38 -1.49 6.51
C VAL A 48 -13.38 -0.42 6.12
N ASP A 49 -14.33 -0.07 6.99
CA ASP A 49 -15.33 0.97 6.73
C ASP A 49 -14.66 2.32 6.39
N TRP A 50 -13.61 2.67 7.13
CA TRP A 50 -12.82 3.87 6.88
C TRP A 50 -12.07 3.80 5.53
N LEU A 51 -11.41 2.66 5.22
CA LEU A 51 -10.71 2.45 3.95
C LEU A 51 -11.65 2.60 2.74
N LEU A 52 -12.88 2.06 2.84
CA LEU A 52 -13.89 2.20 1.79
C LEU A 52 -14.30 3.66 1.57
N ALA A 53 -14.38 4.45 2.64
CA ALA A 53 -14.71 5.87 2.57
C ALA A 53 -13.62 6.71 1.88
N THR A 54 -12.35 6.27 1.86
CA THR A 54 -11.26 6.96 1.14
C THR A 54 -11.42 6.92 -0.38
N LYS A 55 -12.24 6.00 -0.91
CA LYS A 55 -12.38 5.72 -2.36
C LYS A 55 -11.06 5.34 -3.04
N SER A 56 -10.10 4.85 -2.27
CA SER A 56 -8.87 4.30 -2.82
C SER A 56 -9.15 3.03 -3.62
N ASN A 57 -8.52 2.89 -4.77
CA ASN A 57 -8.61 1.67 -5.60
C ASN A 57 -7.45 0.70 -5.32
N THR A 58 -6.45 1.16 -4.59
CA THR A 58 -5.27 0.38 -4.23
C THR A 58 -4.94 0.64 -2.76
N LEU A 59 -4.70 -0.42 -2.00
CA LEU A 59 -4.36 -0.38 -0.59
C LEU A 59 -3.01 -1.05 -0.35
N VAL A 60 -2.16 -0.44 0.47
CA VAL A 60 -0.94 -1.04 1.01
C VAL A 60 -1.08 -1.11 2.52
N LEU A 61 -1.32 -2.29 3.06
CA LEU A 61 -1.59 -2.50 4.47
C LEU A 61 -0.37 -3.14 5.13
N THR A 62 0.20 -2.49 6.13
CA THR A 62 1.35 -2.98 6.88
C THR A 62 0.97 -3.36 8.30
N GLU A 63 1.81 -4.08 9.02
CA GLU A 63 1.52 -4.74 10.29
C GLU A 63 0.27 -5.66 10.25
N MET A 64 -0.03 -6.18 9.08
CA MET A 64 -1.02 -7.22 8.95
C MET A 64 -0.52 -8.50 9.65
N GLN A 65 -1.44 -9.18 10.34
CA GLN A 65 -1.16 -10.47 10.98
C GLN A 65 -2.18 -11.52 10.54
N PRO A 66 -1.84 -12.81 10.52
CA PRO A 66 -2.80 -13.91 10.29
C PRO A 66 -3.67 -14.17 11.53
N SER A 67 -3.98 -13.12 12.29
CA SER A 67 -4.90 -13.11 13.44
C SER A 67 -6.36 -13.17 12.98
N GLU A 68 -7.27 -13.30 13.91
CA GLU A 68 -8.71 -13.21 13.62
C GLU A 68 -9.08 -11.88 12.96
N GLY A 69 -8.56 -10.75 13.50
CA GLY A 69 -8.78 -9.43 12.93
C GLY A 69 -8.19 -9.26 11.53
N GLY A 70 -6.96 -9.74 11.30
CA GLY A 70 -6.37 -9.68 9.96
C GLY A 70 -7.12 -10.52 8.93
N ARG A 71 -7.57 -11.74 9.30
CA ARG A 71 -8.42 -12.55 8.41
C ARG A 71 -9.79 -11.89 8.15
N HIS A 72 -10.37 -11.26 9.19
CA HIS A 72 -11.62 -10.51 9.04
C HIS A 72 -11.44 -9.36 8.03
N MET A 73 -10.37 -8.56 8.15
CA MET A 73 -10.09 -7.48 7.20
C MET A 73 -10.00 -7.99 5.76
N LEU A 74 -9.23 -9.06 5.52
CA LEU A 74 -9.07 -9.60 4.17
C LEU A 74 -10.43 -10.07 3.60
N ALA A 75 -11.22 -10.80 4.41
CA ALA A 75 -12.54 -11.27 3.98
C ALA A 75 -13.52 -10.11 3.71
N ALA A 76 -13.52 -9.08 4.55
CA ALA A 76 -14.36 -7.90 4.36
C ALA A 76 -13.97 -7.10 3.12
N LEU A 77 -12.67 -6.87 2.89
CA LEU A 77 -12.20 -6.21 1.66
C LEU A 77 -12.55 -7.02 0.40
N GLN A 78 -12.43 -8.36 0.46
CA GLN A 78 -12.83 -9.22 -0.66
C GLN A 78 -14.33 -9.17 -0.92
N ALA A 79 -15.15 -9.09 0.12
CA ALA A 79 -16.61 -8.92 -0.02
C ALA A 79 -16.97 -7.59 -0.70
N GLU A 80 -16.13 -6.56 -0.54
CA GLU A 80 -16.26 -5.25 -1.17
C GLU A 80 -15.56 -5.15 -2.55
N GLY A 81 -15.20 -6.30 -3.13
CA GLY A 81 -14.64 -6.39 -4.48
C GLY A 81 -13.14 -6.13 -4.59
N PHE A 82 -12.40 -6.09 -3.47
CA PHE A 82 -10.94 -6.02 -3.55
C PHE A 82 -10.31 -7.40 -3.82
N THR A 83 -9.36 -7.45 -4.73
CA THR A 83 -8.43 -8.57 -4.86
C THR A 83 -7.27 -8.36 -3.88
N THR A 84 -7.00 -9.34 -3.00
CA THR A 84 -5.96 -9.22 -1.98
C THR A 84 -4.75 -10.07 -2.34
N THR A 85 -3.56 -9.47 -2.34
CA THR A 85 -2.27 -10.14 -2.53
C THR A 85 -1.52 -10.19 -1.21
N CYS A 86 -1.43 -11.41 -0.66
CA CYS A 86 -0.62 -11.69 0.51
C CYS A 86 0.68 -12.38 0.07
N PRO A 87 1.85 -11.99 0.62
CA PRO A 87 3.12 -12.65 0.29
C PRO A 87 3.13 -14.12 0.74
N PRO A 88 3.92 -14.99 0.13
CA PRO A 88 4.17 -16.34 0.63
C PRO A 88 4.62 -16.34 2.08
N GLY A 89 4.14 -17.32 2.85
CA GLY A 89 4.46 -17.41 4.28
C GLY A 89 3.69 -16.45 5.19
N TRP A 90 2.77 -15.64 4.65
CA TRP A 90 2.00 -14.69 5.47
C TRP A 90 1.25 -15.35 6.63
N LYS A 91 0.80 -16.63 6.43
CA LYS A 91 0.02 -17.38 7.45
C LYS A 91 0.80 -17.67 8.72
N ASP A 92 2.12 -17.70 8.63
CA ASP A 92 3.04 -17.97 9.76
C ASP A 92 3.80 -16.72 10.17
N ALA A 93 3.56 -15.60 9.50
CA ALA A 93 4.28 -14.34 9.76
C ALA A 93 3.72 -13.64 10.99
N ARG A 94 4.63 -13.06 11.79
CA ARG A 94 4.21 -12.16 12.86
C ARG A 94 3.64 -10.85 12.31
N TYR A 95 4.23 -10.32 11.25
CA TYR A 95 3.79 -9.12 10.56
C TYR A 95 4.07 -9.24 9.06
N CYS A 96 3.17 -8.73 8.25
CA CYS A 96 3.36 -8.68 6.81
C CYS A 96 2.84 -7.38 6.20
N ALA A 97 3.25 -7.14 4.96
CA ALA A 97 2.58 -6.21 4.07
C ALA A 97 1.57 -6.96 3.20
N VAL A 98 0.46 -6.31 2.88
CA VAL A 98 -0.58 -6.82 1.97
C VAL A 98 -0.91 -5.73 0.98
N VAL A 99 -1.08 -6.10 -0.29
CA VAL A 99 -1.63 -5.20 -1.31
C VAL A 99 -3.05 -5.65 -1.63
N ALA A 100 -4.00 -4.71 -1.70
CA ALA A 100 -5.36 -4.99 -2.15
C ALA A 100 -5.77 -3.99 -3.24
N THR A 101 -6.44 -4.46 -4.30
CA THR A 101 -6.83 -3.64 -5.45
C THR A 101 -8.27 -3.87 -5.82
N ARG A 102 -8.96 -2.82 -6.30
CA ARG A 102 -10.32 -2.88 -6.80
C ARG A 102 -10.44 -2.07 -8.09
N GLY A 103 -10.95 -2.68 -9.15
CA GLY A 103 -11.02 -2.04 -10.48
C GLY A 103 -9.65 -1.86 -11.16
N VAL A 104 -8.58 -2.46 -10.62
CA VAL A 104 -7.23 -2.46 -11.20
C VAL A 104 -6.75 -3.90 -11.26
N GLU A 105 -6.31 -4.35 -12.43
CA GLU A 105 -5.72 -5.67 -12.57
C GLU A 105 -4.39 -5.74 -11.82
N ALA A 106 -4.22 -6.75 -10.97
CA ALA A 106 -3.02 -6.93 -10.17
C ALA A 106 -2.46 -8.35 -10.33
N THR A 107 -1.27 -8.44 -10.88
CA THR A 107 -0.52 -9.70 -10.98
C THR A 107 0.52 -9.77 -9.87
N PRO A 108 0.44 -10.76 -8.95
CA PRO A 108 1.44 -10.91 -7.89
C PRO A 108 2.84 -11.16 -8.44
N VAL A 109 3.83 -10.40 -7.94
CA VAL A 109 5.24 -10.56 -8.27
C VAL A 109 6.03 -10.67 -6.98
N GLN A 110 6.27 -11.90 -6.52
CA GLN A 110 6.95 -12.10 -5.26
C GLN A 110 8.46 -11.98 -5.40
N PRO A 111 9.10 -11.02 -4.71
CA PRO A 111 10.56 -10.95 -4.69
C PRO A 111 11.16 -12.13 -3.91
N ALA A 112 12.15 -12.79 -4.51
CA ALA A 112 12.82 -13.91 -3.86
C ALA A 112 13.62 -13.48 -2.63
N GLY A 113 13.61 -14.30 -1.58
CA GLY A 113 14.44 -14.11 -0.39
C GLY A 113 13.96 -13.05 0.61
N PHE A 114 12.73 -12.52 0.44
CA PHE A 114 12.11 -11.66 1.45
C PHE A 114 11.11 -12.43 2.29
N ASP A 115 11.04 -12.05 3.56
CA ASP A 115 9.97 -12.44 4.45
C ASP A 115 8.65 -11.73 4.04
N PRO A 116 7.51 -12.06 4.63
CA PRO A 116 6.22 -11.46 4.29
C PRO A 116 6.09 -9.94 4.53
N ARG A 117 7.18 -9.24 4.83
CA ARG A 117 7.21 -7.77 4.96
C ARG A 117 7.19 -7.04 3.62
N VAL A 118 7.38 -7.77 2.52
CA VAL A 118 7.36 -7.23 1.16
C VAL A 118 6.26 -7.92 0.36
N ALA A 119 5.33 -7.14 -0.16
CA ALA A 119 4.29 -7.58 -1.09
C ALA A 119 4.43 -6.81 -2.40
N ALA A 120 4.64 -7.49 -3.52
CA ALA A 120 4.81 -6.83 -4.81
C ALA A 120 3.77 -7.31 -5.82
N VAL A 121 3.23 -6.38 -6.59
CA VAL A 121 2.28 -6.62 -7.68
C VAL A 121 2.62 -5.77 -8.89
N ASP A 122 2.33 -6.27 -10.07
CA ASP A 122 2.22 -5.48 -11.28
C ASP A 122 0.76 -5.05 -11.45
N LEU A 123 0.53 -3.75 -11.44
CA LEU A 123 -0.76 -3.13 -11.66
C LEU A 123 -0.87 -2.76 -13.14
N THR A 124 -1.85 -3.34 -13.82
CA THR A 124 -2.04 -3.10 -15.26
C THR A 124 -3.35 -2.34 -15.48
N THR A 125 -3.24 -1.23 -16.21
CA THR A 125 -4.36 -0.41 -16.67
C THR A 125 -4.05 0.05 -18.08
N ASP A 126 -5.00 0.00 -19.02
CA ASP A 126 -4.92 0.54 -20.39
C ASP A 126 -3.53 0.57 -21.06
N GLY A 127 -2.81 -0.54 -21.00
CA GLY A 127 -1.48 -0.67 -21.62
C GLY A 127 -0.31 -0.13 -20.79
N THR A 128 -0.58 0.38 -19.59
CA THR A 128 0.46 0.81 -18.64
C THR A 128 0.58 -0.20 -17.53
N THR A 129 1.80 -0.64 -17.23
CA THR A 129 2.08 -1.53 -16.10
C THR A 129 2.97 -0.82 -15.10
N VAL A 130 2.49 -0.68 -13.86
CA VAL A 130 3.24 -0.09 -12.75
C VAL A 130 3.53 -1.17 -11.71
N ARG A 131 4.79 -1.37 -11.35
CA ARG A 131 5.15 -2.22 -10.23
C ARG A 131 4.92 -1.49 -8.91
N LEU A 132 4.02 -2.00 -8.09
CA LEU A 132 3.83 -1.54 -6.71
C LEU A 132 4.47 -2.51 -5.73
N VAL A 133 5.34 -2.00 -4.87
CA VAL A 133 5.98 -2.74 -3.79
C VAL A 133 5.50 -2.18 -2.45
N GLY A 134 4.64 -2.94 -1.78
CA GLY A 134 4.23 -2.69 -0.40
C GLY A 134 5.32 -3.16 0.57
N LEU A 135 5.77 -2.28 1.45
CA LEU A 135 6.88 -2.53 2.37
C LEU A 135 6.48 -2.25 3.82
N TYR A 136 6.71 -3.24 4.69
CA TYR A 136 6.80 -3.06 6.13
C TYR A 136 8.27 -3.23 6.57
N GLY A 137 8.97 -2.11 6.72
CA GLY A 137 10.38 -2.10 7.12
C GLY A 137 10.61 -2.68 8.52
N PRO A 138 11.75 -3.30 8.79
CA PRO A 138 12.09 -3.74 10.15
C PRO A 138 12.21 -2.56 11.10
N THR A 139 11.57 -2.65 12.27
CA THR A 139 11.68 -1.65 13.33
C THR A 139 13.08 -1.63 13.96
N ASN A 140 13.47 -0.50 14.54
CA ASN A 140 14.69 -0.39 15.32
C ASN A 140 14.45 -0.90 16.76
N GLY A 141 14.98 -2.07 17.08
CA GLY A 141 14.94 -2.64 18.43
C GLY A 141 15.95 -2.03 19.40
N MET A 142 16.67 -0.96 19.01
CA MET A 142 17.69 -0.27 19.81
C MET A 142 18.81 -1.20 20.35
N THR A 143 19.07 -2.30 19.67
CA THR A 143 20.19 -3.22 19.95
C THR A 143 21.08 -3.35 18.72
N ALA A 144 22.37 -3.61 18.91
CA ALA A 144 23.30 -3.81 17.79
C ALA A 144 22.82 -4.91 16.81
N GLU A 145 22.23 -5.98 17.35
CA GLU A 145 21.70 -7.08 16.55
C GLU A 145 20.47 -6.66 15.71
N SER A 146 19.56 -5.86 16.28
CA SER A 146 18.41 -5.36 15.52
C SER A 146 18.84 -4.35 14.46
N SER A 147 19.82 -3.50 14.76
CA SER A 147 20.42 -2.57 13.81
C SER A 147 21.09 -3.33 12.65
N GLN A 148 21.85 -4.39 12.94
CA GLN A 148 22.47 -5.21 11.91
C GLN A 148 21.44 -5.89 11.00
N ARG A 149 20.41 -6.54 11.57
CA ARG A 149 19.33 -7.15 10.79
C ARG A 149 18.63 -6.14 9.89
N ARG A 150 18.38 -4.93 10.39
CA ARG A 150 17.75 -3.85 9.63
C ARG A 150 18.65 -3.40 8.49
N ARG A 151 19.94 -3.20 8.71
CA ARG A 151 20.94 -2.86 7.69
C ARG A 151 21.02 -3.92 6.59
N GLU A 152 21.03 -5.19 6.95
CA GLU A 152 21.04 -6.31 6.00
C GLU A 152 19.76 -6.35 5.15
N PHE A 153 18.60 -6.13 5.78
CA PHE A 153 17.33 -6.04 5.07
C PHE A 153 17.34 -4.87 4.07
N GLN A 154 17.75 -3.69 4.50
CA GLN A 154 17.83 -2.49 3.68
C GLN A 154 18.77 -2.71 2.47
N GLY A 155 19.91 -3.33 2.69
CA GLY A 155 20.87 -3.65 1.61
C GLY A 155 20.28 -4.62 0.58
N ARG A 156 19.63 -5.69 1.02
CA ARG A 156 18.95 -6.64 0.12
C ARG A 156 17.80 -5.98 -0.64
N PHE A 157 17.01 -5.15 0.02
CA PHE A 157 15.87 -4.49 -0.60
C PHE A 157 16.31 -3.51 -1.70
N LEU A 158 17.38 -2.73 -1.46
CA LEU A 158 17.98 -1.87 -2.49
C LEU A 158 18.52 -2.67 -3.68
N GLY A 159 19.16 -3.83 -3.42
CA GLY A 159 19.60 -4.75 -4.47
C GLY A 159 18.44 -5.23 -5.33
N TYR A 160 17.36 -5.68 -4.70
CA TYR A 160 16.14 -6.09 -5.38
C TYR A 160 15.56 -4.97 -6.26
N LEU A 161 15.43 -3.75 -5.74
CA LEU A 161 14.89 -2.64 -6.53
C LEU A 161 15.78 -2.29 -7.72
N ALA A 162 17.10 -2.35 -7.55
CA ALA A 162 18.06 -2.13 -8.64
C ALA A 162 17.98 -3.21 -9.73
N GLU A 163 17.72 -4.47 -9.35
CA GLU A 163 17.57 -5.59 -10.29
C GLU A 163 16.27 -5.52 -11.09
N ILE A 164 15.19 -5.02 -10.50
CA ILE A 164 13.90 -4.87 -11.21
C ILE A 164 14.08 -3.96 -12.44
N ASN A 165 14.95 -2.93 -12.32
CA ASN A 165 15.23 -1.95 -13.37
C ASN A 165 13.93 -1.49 -14.10
N ASN A 166 12.84 -1.33 -13.34
CA ASN A 166 11.54 -0.95 -13.88
C ASN A 166 11.39 0.56 -13.80
N SER A 167 11.18 1.20 -14.94
CA SER A 167 10.95 2.64 -15.00
C SER A 167 9.65 3.08 -14.33
N ALA A 168 8.66 2.18 -14.23
CA ALA A 168 7.35 2.42 -13.61
C ALA A 168 7.26 1.68 -12.26
N LEU A 169 7.82 2.28 -11.22
CA LEU A 169 7.96 1.69 -9.88
C LEU A 169 7.38 2.59 -8.80
N CYS A 170 6.61 2.00 -7.89
CA CYS A 170 6.17 2.61 -6.64
C CYS A 170 6.61 1.75 -5.45
N VAL A 171 7.13 2.38 -4.39
CA VAL A 171 7.44 1.73 -3.11
C VAL A 171 6.68 2.48 -2.02
N MET A 172 5.76 1.80 -1.33
CA MET A 172 4.85 2.44 -0.38
C MET A 172 4.67 1.60 0.89
N GLY A 173 4.35 2.28 1.99
CA GLY A 173 4.04 1.65 3.27
C GLY A 173 4.84 2.23 4.42
N ASP A 174 4.86 1.51 5.54
CA ASP A 174 5.67 1.84 6.71
C ASP A 174 7.10 1.32 6.52
N LEU A 175 7.98 2.21 6.10
CA LEU A 175 9.38 1.89 5.85
C LEU A 175 10.21 1.83 7.15
N ASN A 176 9.62 2.26 8.27
CA ASN A 176 10.31 2.36 9.57
C ASN A 176 11.64 3.13 9.51
N ILE A 177 11.72 4.12 8.63
CA ILE A 177 12.84 5.06 8.50
C ILE A 177 12.33 6.49 8.48
N VAL A 178 13.23 7.44 8.71
CA VAL A 178 12.97 8.87 8.55
C VAL A 178 13.94 9.46 7.53
N GLU A 179 13.54 10.55 6.89
CA GLU A 179 14.38 11.30 5.98
C GLU A 179 15.56 11.99 6.71
N PRO A 180 16.70 12.28 6.03
CA PRO A 180 17.87 12.92 6.66
C PRO A 180 17.58 14.26 7.32
N ASN A 181 16.62 15.04 6.79
CA ASN A 181 16.25 16.35 7.31
C ASN A 181 15.08 16.31 8.31
N HIS A 182 14.69 15.11 8.76
CA HIS A 182 13.61 14.94 9.72
C HIS A 182 13.82 15.78 10.99
N ARG A 183 12.74 16.40 11.47
CA ARG A 183 12.73 17.18 12.72
C ARG A 183 11.60 16.68 13.62
N PRO A 184 11.87 16.51 14.93
CA PRO A 184 13.19 16.62 15.60
C PRO A 184 14.17 15.54 15.15
N HIS A 185 15.48 15.75 15.37
CA HIS A 185 16.47 14.70 15.17
C HIS A 185 16.24 13.56 16.17
N LEU A 186 16.22 12.32 15.69
CA LEU A 186 15.85 11.14 16.47
C LEU A 186 17.07 10.23 16.66
N PRO A 187 17.58 10.07 17.88
CA PRO A 187 18.77 9.23 18.16
C PRO A 187 18.57 7.74 17.83
N ALA A 188 17.32 7.30 17.65
CA ALA A 188 17.00 5.92 17.32
C ALA A 188 17.37 5.53 15.88
N PHE A 189 17.65 6.51 15.01
CA PHE A 189 18.03 6.25 13.61
C PHE A 189 19.52 6.45 13.43
N GLU A 190 20.13 5.50 12.73
CA GLU A 190 21.57 5.46 12.45
C GLU A 190 21.85 5.93 11.02
N ASP A 191 23.11 6.18 10.68
CA ASP A 191 23.54 6.66 9.36
C ASP A 191 23.06 5.75 8.21
N HIS A 192 22.95 4.45 8.45
CA HIS A 192 22.46 3.54 7.42
C HIS A 192 20.98 3.71 7.10
N ASP A 193 20.16 4.21 8.03
CA ASP A 193 18.73 4.48 7.81
C ASP A 193 18.56 5.70 6.92
N TYR A 194 19.30 6.77 7.21
CA TYR A 194 19.34 7.96 6.36
C TYR A 194 19.93 7.66 4.98
N ALA A 195 20.98 6.81 4.93
CA ALA A 195 21.55 6.36 3.68
C ALA A 195 20.57 5.51 2.87
N PHE A 196 19.76 4.67 3.53
CA PHE A 196 18.73 3.87 2.87
C PHE A 196 17.70 4.76 2.16
N TYR A 197 17.14 5.76 2.86
CA TYR A 197 16.23 6.73 2.25
C TYR A 197 16.88 7.44 1.05
N THR A 198 18.10 7.97 1.22
CA THR A 198 18.84 8.68 0.16
C THR A 198 19.08 7.78 -1.06
N ARG A 199 19.40 6.50 -0.84
CA ARG A 199 19.64 5.55 -1.93
C ARG A 199 18.37 5.15 -2.65
N LEU A 200 17.21 5.08 -1.96
CA LEU A 200 15.91 4.91 -2.61
C LEU A 200 15.64 6.04 -3.60
N LEU A 201 15.88 7.30 -3.19
CA LEU A 201 15.77 8.43 -4.11
C LEU A 201 16.81 8.36 -5.25
N GLY A 202 18.02 7.87 -4.95
CA GLY A 202 19.09 7.64 -5.95
C GLY A 202 18.76 6.59 -7.01
N LEU A 203 17.74 5.74 -6.79
CA LEU A 203 17.19 4.82 -7.80
C LEU A 203 16.14 5.49 -8.71
N GLY A 204 15.97 6.82 -8.64
CA GLY A 204 15.01 7.55 -9.45
C GLY A 204 13.61 7.62 -8.85
N LEU A 205 13.46 7.28 -7.55
CA LEU A 205 12.20 7.44 -6.83
C LEU A 205 12.09 8.85 -6.25
N ARG A 206 10.91 9.45 -6.34
CA ARG A 206 10.55 10.74 -5.76
C ARG A 206 9.66 10.49 -4.53
N ASP A 207 9.92 11.16 -3.43
CA ASP A 207 9.05 11.14 -2.26
C ASP A 207 7.82 12.00 -2.54
N ALA A 208 6.68 11.37 -2.73
CA ALA A 208 5.44 12.04 -3.15
C ALA A 208 4.99 13.11 -2.14
N TYR A 209 5.14 12.84 -0.85
CA TYR A 209 4.80 13.85 0.14
C TYR A 209 5.75 15.04 0.07
N ARG A 210 7.06 14.82 -0.06
CA ARG A 210 8.07 15.88 -0.11
C ARG A 210 8.04 16.68 -1.39
N GLU A 211 7.66 16.08 -2.51
CA GLU A 211 7.48 16.79 -3.78
C GLU A 211 6.39 17.85 -3.68
N LEU A 212 5.25 17.50 -3.05
CA LEU A 212 4.11 18.40 -2.91
C LEU A 212 4.20 19.29 -1.64
N ASN A 213 4.92 18.85 -0.62
CA ASN A 213 5.03 19.50 0.68
C ASN A 213 6.51 19.62 1.12
N PRO A 214 7.34 20.41 0.44
CA PRO A 214 8.79 20.45 0.68
C PRO A 214 9.17 20.82 2.12
N THR A 215 8.35 21.65 2.78
CA THR A 215 8.56 22.14 4.14
C THR A 215 7.53 21.63 5.14
N GLY A 216 6.65 20.72 4.71
CA GLY A 216 5.61 20.15 5.57
C GLY A 216 6.22 19.44 6.79
N ALA A 217 5.57 19.56 7.94
CA ALA A 217 6.02 18.97 9.21
C ALA A 217 5.11 17.86 9.70
N ASP A 218 4.42 17.17 8.80
CA ASP A 218 3.57 16.04 9.16
C ASP A 218 4.38 14.82 9.58
N HIS A 219 3.78 14.07 10.51
CA HIS A 219 4.32 12.85 11.03
C HIS A 219 3.25 11.75 10.98
N SER A 220 3.58 10.61 10.42
CA SER A 220 2.64 9.49 10.36
C SER A 220 2.46 8.83 11.72
N TRP A 221 3.49 8.80 12.55
CA TRP A 221 3.46 8.23 13.88
C TRP A 221 3.90 9.22 14.95
N ILE A 222 3.16 9.25 16.08
CA ILE A 222 3.44 10.14 17.20
C ILE A 222 3.44 9.33 18.49
N ASN A 223 4.55 9.37 19.20
CA ASN A 223 4.70 8.67 20.47
C ASN A 223 5.31 9.61 21.54
N PRO A 224 4.70 9.73 22.73
CA PRO A 224 5.21 10.60 23.79
C PRO A 224 6.65 10.31 24.22
N ARG A 225 7.08 9.06 24.10
CA ARG A 225 8.43 8.63 24.50
C ARG A 225 9.46 8.76 23.37
N PHE A 226 9.05 8.48 22.12
CA PHE A 226 9.97 8.36 21.00
C PHE A 226 9.85 9.53 20.00
N GLY A 227 8.96 10.48 20.30
CA GLY A 227 8.76 11.67 19.46
C GLY A 227 7.85 11.41 18.28
N SER A 228 7.76 12.42 17.42
CA SER A 228 6.95 12.39 16.19
C SER A 228 7.82 11.95 15.03
N GLN A 229 7.35 11.01 14.21
CA GLN A 229 8.12 10.36 13.16
C GLN A 229 7.31 10.24 11.87
N ARG A 230 7.95 10.50 10.73
CA ARG A 230 7.39 10.24 9.41
C ARG A 230 7.95 8.92 8.90
N LEU A 231 7.27 7.82 9.24
CA LEU A 231 7.70 6.44 8.98
C LEU A 231 7.08 5.85 7.70
N ASP A 232 5.89 6.35 7.35
CA ASP A 232 5.15 5.91 6.18
C ASP A 232 5.51 6.79 4.99
N HIS A 233 5.89 6.16 3.89
CA HIS A 233 6.37 6.84 2.70
C HIS A 233 5.65 6.34 1.46
N SER A 234 5.55 7.23 0.47
CA SER A 234 5.11 6.95 -0.89
C SER A 234 6.19 7.43 -1.84
N LEU A 235 6.92 6.48 -2.41
CA LEU A 235 8.04 6.74 -3.30
C LEU A 235 7.65 6.31 -4.71
N VAL A 236 7.70 7.22 -5.67
CA VAL A 236 7.15 7.07 -7.02
C VAL A 236 8.20 7.41 -8.05
N SER A 237 8.47 6.53 -9.01
CA SER A 237 9.36 6.82 -10.14
C SER A 237 8.66 7.65 -11.22
N ASP A 238 9.42 8.34 -12.05
CA ASP A 238 8.87 9.14 -13.16
C ASP A 238 8.04 8.30 -14.14
N GLY A 239 8.46 7.04 -14.37
CA GLY A 239 7.75 6.13 -15.26
C GLY A 239 6.41 5.64 -14.72
N ALA A 240 6.18 5.71 -13.41
CA ALA A 240 4.91 5.31 -12.81
C ALA A 240 3.81 6.37 -13.02
N GLY A 241 4.18 7.65 -13.21
CA GLY A 241 3.21 8.71 -13.49
C GLY A 241 3.46 10.01 -12.74
N ASP A 242 2.47 10.89 -12.80
CA ASP A 242 2.50 12.19 -12.15
C ASP A 242 1.91 12.09 -10.73
N ILE A 243 2.56 12.71 -9.75
CA ILE A 243 2.06 12.78 -8.39
C ILE A 243 1.04 13.92 -8.30
N ASN A 244 -0.26 13.57 -8.33
CA ASN A 244 -1.34 14.56 -8.33
C ASN A 244 -1.72 15.00 -6.92
N ALA A 245 -1.62 14.10 -5.93
CA ALA A 245 -1.88 14.38 -4.52
C ALA A 245 -1.09 13.45 -3.61
N CYS A 246 -0.67 13.96 -2.44
CA CYS A 246 -0.10 13.15 -1.37
C CYS A 246 -0.29 13.88 -0.04
N ALA A 247 -0.99 13.24 0.91
CA ALA A 247 -1.28 13.80 2.22
C ALA A 247 -1.46 12.71 3.28
N TYR A 248 -1.15 13.06 4.54
CA TYR A 248 -1.48 12.21 5.69
C TYR A 248 -2.90 12.49 6.17
N ASP A 249 -3.68 11.43 6.36
CA ASP A 249 -4.98 11.50 7.03
C ASP A 249 -4.81 11.03 8.49
N HIS A 250 -4.97 11.99 9.40
CA HIS A 250 -4.78 11.77 10.83
C HIS A 250 -6.02 11.20 11.54
N THR A 251 -7.14 11.08 10.84
CA THR A 251 -8.38 10.52 11.41
C THR A 251 -8.18 9.07 11.84
N THR A 252 -7.30 8.32 11.18
CA THR A 252 -6.93 6.96 11.61
C THR A 252 -6.38 6.91 13.03
N ARG A 253 -5.65 7.96 13.47
CA ARG A 253 -5.14 8.08 14.84
C ARG A 253 -6.20 8.64 15.79
N SER A 254 -6.88 9.72 15.40
CA SER A 254 -7.87 10.39 16.27
C SER A 254 -9.07 9.51 16.59
N ASP A 255 -9.40 8.59 15.70
CA ASP A 255 -10.52 7.66 15.83
C ASP A 255 -10.11 6.28 16.33
N ASP A 256 -8.89 6.14 16.86
CA ASP A 256 -8.35 4.88 17.39
C ASP A 256 -8.44 3.69 16.41
N LEU A 257 -8.26 3.95 15.12
CA LEU A 257 -8.19 2.93 14.08
C LEU A 257 -6.78 2.34 13.98
N SER A 258 -5.77 3.21 14.11
CA SER A 258 -4.35 2.86 14.15
C SER A 258 -3.60 3.87 14.98
N ASP A 259 -2.36 3.59 15.38
CA ASP A 259 -1.41 4.57 15.91
C ASP A 259 -0.65 5.32 14.81
N HIS A 260 -0.87 4.94 13.53
CA HIS A 260 -0.36 5.64 12.36
C HIS A 260 -1.45 6.47 11.66
N ALA A 261 -1.06 7.62 11.10
CA ALA A 261 -1.83 8.30 10.08
C ALA A 261 -1.72 7.53 8.75
N ALA A 262 -2.82 7.45 8.01
CA ALA A 262 -2.79 6.89 6.67
C ALA A 262 -2.13 7.88 5.69
N LEU A 263 -1.37 7.36 4.73
CA LEU A 263 -0.81 8.14 3.63
C LEU A 263 -1.63 7.91 2.36
N LEU A 264 -2.32 8.94 1.91
CA LEU A 264 -3.13 8.93 0.70
C LEU A 264 -2.35 9.54 -0.45
N THR A 265 -2.17 8.80 -1.54
CA THR A 265 -1.42 9.24 -2.72
C THR A 265 -2.26 9.00 -3.98
N THR A 266 -2.35 10.01 -4.84
CA THR A 266 -2.96 9.90 -6.18
C THR A 266 -1.88 10.05 -7.24
N ILE A 267 -1.76 9.05 -8.11
CA ILE A 267 -0.81 9.00 -9.22
C ILE A 267 -1.59 8.99 -10.51
N GLY A 268 -1.44 10.04 -11.34
CA GLY A 268 -1.96 10.07 -12.70
C GLY A 268 -1.10 9.19 -13.60
N LEU A 269 -1.70 8.12 -14.14
CA LEU A 269 -1.00 7.16 -14.97
C LEU A 269 -0.67 7.78 -16.33
N ARG A 270 0.51 7.49 -16.84
CA ARG A 270 0.88 7.89 -18.20
C ARG A 270 0.75 6.68 -19.11
N PRO A 271 -0.11 6.74 -20.15
CA PRO A 271 -0.14 5.68 -21.15
C PRO A 271 1.28 5.47 -21.72
N ASP A 272 1.69 4.22 -21.85
CA ASP A 272 2.95 3.91 -22.53
C ASP A 272 2.98 4.64 -23.87
N ARG A 273 3.94 5.53 -24.07
CA ARG A 273 4.18 6.11 -25.37
C ARG A 273 4.61 4.96 -26.27
N VAL A 274 3.67 4.44 -27.05
CA VAL A 274 4.02 3.56 -28.16
C VAL A 274 5.09 4.29 -28.94
N ALA A 275 6.32 3.77 -28.92
CA ALA A 275 7.42 4.30 -29.72
C ALA A 275 6.92 4.25 -31.16
N THR A 276 6.45 5.38 -31.69
CA THR A 276 6.19 5.53 -33.12
C THR A 276 7.55 5.44 -33.77
N ASN A 277 7.92 4.24 -34.20
CA ASN A 277 9.04 4.03 -35.10
C ASN A 277 8.76 4.89 -36.34
N GLY A 278 9.39 6.07 -36.36
CA GLY A 278 9.37 6.92 -37.54
C GLY A 278 9.82 6.11 -38.72
N ALA A 279 8.93 5.86 -39.66
CA ALA A 279 9.30 5.31 -40.95
C ALA A 279 10.32 6.26 -41.56
N PRO A 280 11.45 5.76 -42.10
CA PRO A 280 12.38 6.61 -42.82
C PRO A 280 11.68 7.18 -44.05
N SER A 281 11.59 8.51 -44.14
CA SER A 281 11.17 9.23 -45.34
C SER A 281 12.14 8.88 -46.46
N GLN A 282 11.63 8.29 -47.52
CA GLN A 282 12.30 8.10 -48.78
C GLN A 282 12.46 9.44 -49.51
#